data_77a4e6b26b4af0e76773f5663e0203c2
#
_entry.id   77a4e6b26b4af0e76773f5663e0203c2
#
_cell.length_a   1.000
_cell.length_b   1.000
_cell.length_c   1.000
_cell.angle_alpha   90.00
_cell.angle_beta   90.00
_cell.angle_gamma   90.00
#
_symmetry.space_group_name_H-M   'P 1'
#
loop_
_entity.id
_entity.type
_entity.pdbx_description
1 polymer ?
#
loop_
_entity_poly.entity_id
_entity_poly.type
_entity_poly.pdbx_seq_one_letter_code
_entity_poly.pdbx_strand_id
1 'polypeptide(L)'
;TPFVIFYVLAYVQWALNYILIGRDSKKLCYQFVLGDILSKVICLFFFILFPTTLTRPEITGTDIFSQLVRFIYSVDAPVNLFPSIHCLESWCCIRAAYKMNFKTEKRTNYYRVATILMSLGIFASTLFIKQHVIADVFGGIAAFEIGMILAKILI
;
A
#
# COMPACT_ATOMS: atom_id res chain seq x y z
N THR A 1 -10.09 14.08 -9.57
CA THR A 1 -10.48 12.69 -9.84
C THR A 1 -11.03 12.01 -8.59
N PRO A 2 -12.16 11.26 -8.64
CA PRO A 2 -12.74 10.57 -7.47
C PRO A 2 -11.84 9.44 -6.92
N PHE A 3 -10.88 8.97 -7.69
CA PHE A 3 -9.91 7.96 -7.21
C PHE A 3 -9.11 8.40 -5.98
N VAL A 4 -9.00 9.69 -5.70
CA VAL A 4 -8.33 10.21 -4.50
C VAL A 4 -8.93 9.66 -3.20
N ILE A 5 -10.19 9.24 -3.19
CA ILE A 5 -10.82 8.61 -2.03
C ILE A 5 -10.10 7.31 -1.65
N PHE A 6 -9.73 6.47 -2.64
CA PHE A 6 -8.98 5.25 -2.37
C PHE A 6 -7.61 5.52 -1.75
N TYR A 7 -6.95 6.61 -2.16
CA TYR A 7 -5.67 7.02 -1.57
C TYR A 7 -5.81 7.34 -0.08
N VAL A 8 -6.83 8.08 0.29
CA VAL A 8 -7.08 8.43 1.71
C VAL A 8 -7.52 7.20 2.52
N LEU A 9 -8.38 6.36 1.94
CA LEU A 9 -8.85 5.15 2.61
C LEU A 9 -7.77 4.07 2.75
N ALA A 10 -6.65 4.19 2.04
CA ALA A 10 -5.51 3.27 2.18
C ALA A 10 -5.03 3.18 3.64
N TYR A 11 -4.89 4.30 4.32
CA TYR A 11 -4.44 4.33 5.73
C TYR A 11 -5.40 3.57 6.65
N VAL A 12 -6.70 3.65 6.39
CA VAL A 12 -7.72 2.90 7.14
C VAL A 12 -7.59 1.40 6.86
N GLN A 13 -7.42 1.03 5.59
CA GLN A 13 -7.22 -0.37 5.20
C GLN A 13 -5.99 -0.98 5.86
N TRP A 14 -4.85 -0.29 5.86
CA TRP A 14 -3.61 -0.77 6.46
C TRP A 14 -3.73 -0.96 7.97
N ALA A 15 -4.30 0.01 8.67
CA ALA A 15 -4.54 -0.10 10.12
C ALA A 15 -5.46 -1.29 10.46
N LEU A 16 -6.57 -1.43 9.73
CA LEU A 16 -7.51 -2.55 9.91
C LEU A 16 -6.84 -3.89 9.63
N ASN A 17 -5.99 -3.97 8.59
CA ASN A 17 -5.27 -5.19 8.22
C ASN A 17 -4.42 -5.70 9.39
N TYR A 18 -3.58 -4.84 10.01
CA TYR A 18 -2.74 -5.25 11.14
C TYR A 18 -3.56 -5.63 12.38
N ILE A 19 -4.65 -4.93 12.65
CA ILE A 19 -5.58 -5.30 13.75
C ILE A 19 -6.18 -6.69 13.50
N LEU A 20 -6.61 -6.97 12.29
CA LEU A 20 -7.22 -8.26 11.94
C LEU A 20 -6.22 -9.40 11.96
N ILE A 21 -5.01 -9.21 11.42
CA ILE A 21 -3.94 -10.22 11.48
C ILE A 21 -3.57 -10.53 12.94
N GLY A 22 -3.43 -9.51 13.78
CA GLY A 22 -3.08 -9.66 15.19
C GLY A 22 -4.15 -10.42 15.99
N ARG A 23 -5.42 -10.28 15.59
CA ARG A 23 -6.55 -11.02 16.18
C ARG A 23 -6.65 -12.46 15.69
N ASP A 24 -6.26 -12.71 14.45
CA ASP A 24 -6.30 -14.04 13.83
C ASP A 24 -5.15 -14.92 14.37
N SER A 25 -3.92 -14.43 14.30
CA SER A 25 -2.74 -15.17 14.72
C SER A 25 -1.57 -14.24 15.07
N LYS A 26 -1.07 -14.34 16.31
CA LYS A 26 0.13 -13.60 16.74
C LYS A 26 1.36 -13.97 15.90
N LYS A 27 1.52 -15.25 15.56
CA LYS A 27 2.63 -15.71 14.71
C LYS A 27 2.55 -15.10 13.32
N LEU A 28 1.36 -15.10 12.72
CA LEU A 28 1.12 -14.50 11.41
C LEU A 28 1.39 -12.99 11.44
N CYS A 29 0.89 -12.30 12.47
CA CYS A 29 1.14 -10.87 12.67
C CYS A 29 2.64 -10.57 12.74
N TYR A 30 3.39 -11.34 13.55
CA TYR A 30 4.84 -11.16 13.67
C TYR A 30 5.56 -11.35 12.34
N GLN A 31 5.19 -12.37 11.55
CA GLN A 31 5.77 -12.60 10.22
C GLN A 31 5.49 -11.44 9.25
N PHE A 32 4.27 -10.92 9.23
CA PHE A 32 3.90 -9.82 8.36
C PHE A 32 4.55 -8.51 8.78
N VAL A 33 4.62 -8.22 10.08
CA VAL A 33 5.31 -7.03 10.60
C VAL A 33 6.81 -7.08 10.28
N LEU A 34 7.45 -8.22 10.48
CA LEU A 34 8.87 -8.37 10.12
C LEU A 34 9.09 -8.25 8.60
N GLY A 35 8.24 -8.88 7.80
CA GLY A 35 8.29 -8.77 6.34
C GLY A 35 8.11 -7.34 5.86
N ASP A 36 7.18 -6.60 6.44
CA ASP A 36 6.93 -5.20 6.15
C ASP A 36 8.13 -4.31 6.52
N ILE A 37 8.70 -4.49 7.71
CA ILE A 37 9.91 -3.76 8.11
C ILE A 37 11.06 -4.00 7.13
N LEU A 38 11.33 -5.26 6.77
CA LEU A 38 12.37 -5.61 5.82
C LEU A 38 12.11 -5.01 4.43
N SER A 39 10.85 -5.00 4.00
CA SER A 39 10.44 -4.36 2.74
C SER A 39 10.70 -2.86 2.75
N LYS A 40 10.42 -2.18 3.86
CA LYS A 40 10.68 -0.74 4.02
C LYS A 40 12.18 -0.42 4.09
N VAL A 41 12.98 -1.33 4.64
CA VAL A 41 14.46 -1.21 4.56
C VAL A 41 14.94 -1.28 3.11
N ILE A 42 14.36 -2.17 2.29
CA ILE A 42 14.63 -2.21 0.84
C ILE A 42 14.22 -0.90 0.17
N CYS A 43 13.02 -0.38 0.46
CA CYS A 43 12.59 0.91 -0.08
C CYS A 43 13.54 2.04 0.34
N LEU A 44 13.95 2.10 1.59
CA LEU A 44 14.89 3.10 2.11
C LEU A 44 16.22 3.05 1.36
N PHE A 45 16.74 1.86 1.06
CA PHE A 45 17.95 1.70 0.24
C PHE A 45 17.79 2.35 -1.14
N PHE A 46 16.65 2.13 -1.82
CA PHE A 46 16.37 2.79 -3.09
C PHE A 46 16.23 4.30 -2.94
N PHE A 47 15.55 4.79 -1.91
CA PHE A 47 15.36 6.22 -1.66
C PHE A 47 16.67 6.97 -1.45
N ILE A 48 17.66 6.32 -0.83
CA ILE A 48 18.99 6.92 -0.59
C ILE A 48 19.87 6.87 -1.85
N LEU A 49 19.90 5.73 -2.55
CA LEU A 49 20.81 5.52 -3.67
C LEU A 49 20.26 6.00 -5.02
N PHE A 50 18.94 5.98 -5.18
CA PHE A 50 18.27 6.29 -6.44
C PHE A 50 17.06 7.20 -6.20
N PRO A 51 17.26 8.41 -5.64
CA PRO A 51 16.14 9.32 -5.38
C PRO A 51 15.41 9.66 -6.68
N THR A 52 14.12 9.37 -6.69
CA THR A 52 13.23 9.60 -7.83
C THR A 52 12.28 10.75 -7.54
N THR A 53 11.89 11.48 -8.57
CA THR A 53 10.93 12.59 -8.49
C THR A 53 10.02 12.60 -9.70
N LEU A 54 8.86 13.26 -9.57
CA LEU A 54 7.87 13.41 -10.62
C LEU A 54 7.33 14.83 -10.65
N THR A 55 7.20 15.41 -11.84
CA THR A 55 6.50 16.67 -12.02
C THR A 55 4.99 16.44 -11.98
N ARG A 56 4.31 17.09 -11.04
CA ARG A 56 2.86 17.00 -10.89
C ARG A 56 2.18 18.11 -11.67
N PRO A 57 1.01 17.85 -12.27
CA PRO A 57 0.22 18.88 -12.91
C PRO A 57 -0.39 19.82 -11.87
N GLU A 58 -0.61 21.07 -12.24
CA GLU A 58 -1.40 22.00 -11.44
C GLU A 58 -2.87 21.56 -11.38
N ILE A 59 -3.45 21.65 -10.19
CA ILE A 59 -4.84 21.29 -9.95
C ILE A 59 -5.67 22.57 -9.95
N THR A 60 -6.33 22.85 -11.06
CA THR A 60 -7.15 24.07 -11.26
C THR A 60 -8.61 23.89 -10.83
N GLY A 61 -9.10 22.66 -10.67
CA GLY A 61 -10.49 22.36 -10.27
C GLY A 61 -10.82 22.88 -8.87
N THR A 62 -12.09 23.26 -8.64
CA THR A 62 -12.59 23.76 -7.35
C THR A 62 -13.45 22.76 -6.59
N ASP A 63 -13.74 21.61 -7.22
CA ASP A 63 -14.52 20.53 -6.62
C ASP A 63 -13.79 19.86 -5.44
N ILE A 64 -14.55 19.12 -4.62
CA ILE A 64 -14.03 18.48 -3.41
C ILE A 64 -12.86 17.53 -3.68
N PHE A 65 -12.89 16.79 -4.81
CA PHE A 65 -11.80 15.86 -5.15
C PHE A 65 -10.53 16.63 -5.52
N SER A 66 -10.64 17.74 -6.23
CA SER A 66 -9.52 18.62 -6.57
C SER A 66 -8.91 19.26 -5.32
N GLN A 67 -9.74 19.67 -4.36
CA GLN A 67 -9.26 20.17 -3.06
C GLN A 67 -8.51 19.08 -2.29
N LEU A 68 -9.01 17.84 -2.29
CA LEU A 68 -8.37 16.72 -1.62
C LEU A 68 -7.04 16.35 -2.27
N VAL A 69 -6.94 16.37 -3.61
CA VAL A 69 -5.66 16.16 -4.31
C VAL A 69 -4.66 17.26 -3.98
N ARG A 70 -5.07 18.53 -3.94
CA ARG A 70 -4.19 19.62 -3.50
C ARG A 70 -3.69 19.42 -2.08
N PHE A 71 -4.56 18.99 -1.18
CA PHE A 71 -4.15 18.66 0.19
C PHE A 71 -3.09 17.56 0.20
N ILE A 72 -3.31 16.45 -0.53
CA ILE A 72 -2.31 15.38 -0.64
C ILE A 72 -1.00 15.92 -1.20
N TYR A 73 -1.03 16.74 -2.24
CA TYR A 73 0.16 17.34 -2.81
C TYR A 73 0.94 18.24 -1.85
N SER A 74 0.25 18.86 -0.88
CA SER A 74 0.87 19.71 0.13
C SER A 74 1.55 18.92 1.26
N VAL A 75 1.08 17.71 1.57
CA VAL A 75 1.60 16.90 2.68
C VAL A 75 2.53 15.77 2.22
N ASP A 76 2.44 15.37 0.96
CA ASP A 76 3.21 14.28 0.37
C ASP A 76 4.02 14.80 -0.82
N ALA A 77 5.29 15.09 -0.59
CA ALA A 77 6.20 15.64 -1.61
C ALA A 77 6.47 14.61 -2.73
N PRO A 78 6.66 15.06 -4.01
CA PRO A 78 6.91 14.16 -5.14
C PRO A 78 8.36 13.68 -5.21
N VAL A 79 8.86 13.10 -4.11
CA VAL A 79 10.24 12.60 -3.98
C VAL A 79 10.22 11.17 -3.44
N ASN A 80 11.28 10.41 -3.76
CA ASN A 80 11.41 9.03 -3.29
C ASN A 80 10.23 8.15 -3.72
N LEU A 81 9.91 8.16 -5.00
CA LEU A 81 8.70 7.54 -5.53
C LEU A 81 8.85 6.03 -5.74
N PHE A 82 10.05 5.57 -6.06
CA PHE A 82 10.34 4.15 -6.32
C PHE A 82 11.12 3.52 -5.17
N PRO A 83 10.68 2.38 -4.63
CA PRO A 83 9.39 1.69 -4.83
C PRO A 83 8.21 2.39 -4.09
N SER A 84 6.97 2.20 -4.59
CA SER A 84 5.79 2.79 -3.95
C SER A 84 5.43 2.09 -2.63
N ILE A 85 5.51 2.82 -1.51
CA ILE A 85 5.07 2.31 -0.20
C ILE A 85 3.55 2.09 -0.18
N HIS A 86 2.76 2.93 -0.85
CA HIS A 86 1.30 2.75 -0.93
C HIS A 86 0.93 1.42 -1.58
N CYS A 87 1.62 1.05 -2.65
CA CYS A 87 1.41 -0.22 -3.34
C CYS A 87 1.94 -1.40 -2.53
N LEU A 88 3.08 -1.25 -1.86
CA LEU A 88 3.66 -2.23 -0.95
C LEU A 88 2.68 -2.61 0.16
N GLU A 89 2.17 -1.63 0.90
CA GLU A 89 1.24 -1.83 2.01
C GLU A 89 -0.11 -2.41 1.54
N SER A 90 -0.61 -1.95 0.41
CA SER A 90 -1.86 -2.48 -0.14
C SER A 90 -1.70 -3.91 -0.66
N TRP A 91 -0.52 -4.26 -1.17
CA TRP A 91 -0.18 -5.64 -1.52
C TRP A 91 -0.03 -6.52 -0.27
N CYS A 92 0.57 -5.99 0.81
CA CYS A 92 0.59 -6.63 2.14
C CYS A 92 -0.83 -7.02 2.58
N CYS A 93 -1.81 -6.12 2.43
CA CYS A 93 -3.20 -6.40 2.77
C CYS A 93 -3.78 -7.56 1.96
N ILE A 94 -3.52 -7.63 0.65
CA ILE A 94 -3.94 -8.76 -0.19
C ILE A 94 -3.32 -10.06 0.31
N ARG A 95 -2.01 -10.07 0.50
CA ARG A 95 -1.28 -11.27 0.96
C ARG A 95 -1.77 -11.75 2.33
N ALA A 96 -2.05 -10.83 3.25
CA ALA A 96 -2.61 -11.13 4.56
C ALA A 96 -4.02 -11.71 4.47
N ALA A 97 -4.89 -11.15 3.63
CA ALA A 97 -6.25 -11.63 3.43
C ALA A 97 -6.32 -13.09 2.96
N TYR A 98 -5.31 -13.54 2.19
CA TYR A 98 -5.21 -14.95 1.80
C TYR A 98 -4.70 -15.88 2.90
N LYS A 99 -4.04 -15.35 3.92
CA LYS A 99 -3.53 -16.13 5.07
C LYS A 99 -4.50 -16.19 6.24
N MET A 100 -5.36 -15.18 6.40
CA MET A 100 -6.37 -15.13 7.44
C MET A 100 -7.59 -15.99 7.08
N ASN A 101 -8.19 -16.62 8.13
CA ASN A 101 -9.41 -17.40 8.01
C ASN A 101 -10.43 -16.94 9.07
N PHE A 102 -11.54 -16.40 8.62
CA PHE A 102 -12.64 -16.02 9.50
C PHE A 102 -13.53 -17.23 9.84
N LYS A 103 -14.42 -17.05 10.82
CA LYS A 103 -15.32 -18.12 11.33
C LYS A 103 -16.12 -18.86 10.25
N THR A 104 -16.38 -18.23 9.11
CA THR A 104 -17.09 -18.82 7.98
C THR A 104 -16.36 -18.56 6.68
N GLU A 105 -16.40 -19.52 5.76
CA GLU A 105 -15.81 -19.39 4.43
C GLU A 105 -16.40 -18.19 3.66
N LYS A 106 -17.70 -17.97 3.77
CA LYS A 106 -18.37 -16.81 3.14
C LYS A 106 -17.77 -15.49 3.60
N ARG A 107 -17.51 -15.31 4.91
CA ARG A 107 -16.89 -14.08 5.44
C ARG A 107 -15.44 -13.94 4.97
N THR A 108 -14.71 -15.04 4.92
CA THR A 108 -13.33 -15.07 4.44
C THR A 108 -13.26 -14.64 2.98
N ASN A 109 -14.12 -15.19 2.13
CA ASN A 109 -14.13 -14.85 0.70
C ASN A 109 -14.61 -13.40 0.47
N TYR A 110 -15.62 -12.93 1.21
CA TYR A 110 -16.05 -11.54 1.13
C TYR A 110 -14.94 -10.57 1.50
N TYR A 111 -14.22 -10.83 2.59
CA TYR A 111 -13.09 -10.02 3.02
C TYR A 111 -11.96 -10.01 1.98
N ARG A 112 -11.62 -11.16 1.40
CA ARG A 112 -10.60 -11.27 0.33
C ARG A 112 -10.97 -10.41 -0.87
N VAL A 113 -12.18 -10.56 -1.37
CA VAL A 113 -12.66 -9.78 -2.53
C VAL A 113 -12.66 -8.29 -2.23
N ALA A 114 -13.20 -7.87 -1.08
CA ALA A 114 -13.21 -6.46 -0.67
C ALA A 114 -11.80 -5.89 -0.58
N THR A 115 -10.85 -6.63 0.02
CA THR A 115 -9.45 -6.22 0.13
C THR A 115 -8.78 -6.08 -1.22
N ILE A 116 -9.01 -7.03 -2.15
CA ILE A 116 -8.46 -6.96 -3.50
C ILE A 116 -8.98 -5.73 -4.24
N LEU A 117 -10.30 -5.52 -4.25
CA LEU A 117 -10.92 -4.39 -4.93
C LEU A 117 -10.42 -3.05 -4.38
N MET A 118 -10.32 -2.94 -3.05
CA MET A 118 -9.78 -1.75 -2.38
C MET A 118 -8.32 -1.52 -2.76
N SER A 119 -7.46 -2.54 -2.69
CA SER A 119 -6.03 -2.43 -3.04
C SER A 119 -5.82 -2.08 -4.51
N LEU A 120 -6.60 -2.65 -5.43
CA LEU A 120 -6.56 -2.27 -6.84
C LEU A 120 -7.01 -0.81 -7.05
N GLY A 121 -8.02 -0.36 -6.30
CA GLY A 121 -8.44 1.04 -6.26
C GLY A 121 -7.32 1.96 -5.77
N ILE A 122 -6.54 1.54 -4.77
CA ILE A 122 -5.38 2.29 -4.28
C ILE A 122 -4.28 2.34 -5.34
N PHE A 123 -3.93 1.22 -5.99
CA PHE A 123 -2.95 1.21 -7.08
C PHE A 123 -3.36 2.17 -8.20
N ALA A 124 -4.62 2.09 -8.64
CA ALA A 124 -5.14 3.02 -9.64
C ALA A 124 -5.09 4.47 -9.16
N SER A 125 -5.45 4.74 -7.89
CA SER A 125 -5.44 6.08 -7.34
C SER A 125 -4.06 6.73 -7.38
N THR A 126 -3.00 5.99 -7.01
CA THR A 126 -1.62 6.51 -7.03
C THR A 126 -1.19 6.97 -8.42
N LEU A 127 -1.66 6.27 -9.46
CA LEU A 127 -1.40 6.61 -10.85
C LEU A 127 -2.24 7.80 -11.33
N PHE A 128 -3.55 7.79 -11.04
CA PHE A 128 -4.47 8.84 -11.50
C PHE A 128 -4.27 10.19 -10.82
N ILE A 129 -3.85 10.20 -9.55
CA ILE A 129 -3.49 11.44 -8.86
C ILE A 129 -2.02 11.83 -9.07
N LYS A 130 -1.29 11.15 -9.98
CA LYS A 130 0.10 11.46 -10.32
C LYS A 130 1.05 11.48 -9.11
N GLN A 131 0.86 10.52 -8.22
CA GLN A 131 1.80 10.28 -7.12
C GLN A 131 2.90 9.30 -7.55
N HIS A 132 2.56 8.32 -8.39
CA HIS A 132 3.45 7.27 -8.84
C HIS A 132 3.30 6.98 -10.34
N VAL A 133 4.27 6.28 -10.89
CA VAL A 133 4.22 5.65 -12.22
C VAL A 133 4.08 4.13 -12.08
N ILE A 134 3.75 3.45 -13.17
CA ILE A 134 3.49 2.00 -13.17
C ILE A 134 4.68 1.20 -12.61
N ALA A 135 5.91 1.62 -12.90
CA ALA A 135 7.11 0.96 -12.37
C ALA A 135 7.15 0.97 -10.83
N ASP A 136 6.71 2.06 -10.19
CA ASP A 136 6.70 2.19 -8.73
C ASP A 136 5.73 1.19 -8.08
N VAL A 137 4.61 0.90 -8.75
CA VAL A 137 3.62 -0.10 -8.32
C VAL A 137 4.28 -1.48 -8.26
N PHE A 138 4.89 -1.91 -9.36
CA PHE A 138 5.59 -3.21 -9.40
C PHE A 138 6.79 -3.25 -8.46
N GLY A 139 7.51 -2.15 -8.31
CA GLY A 139 8.59 -2.01 -7.35
C GLY A 139 8.13 -2.24 -5.91
N GLY A 140 7.00 -1.65 -5.52
CA GLY A 140 6.40 -1.83 -4.20
C GLY A 140 5.98 -3.28 -3.93
N ILE A 141 5.33 -3.92 -4.91
CA ILE A 141 4.96 -5.35 -4.85
C ILE A 141 6.20 -6.22 -4.69
N ALA A 142 7.22 -6.02 -5.51
CA ALA A 142 8.45 -6.80 -5.48
C ALA A 142 9.21 -6.62 -4.15
N ALA A 143 9.31 -5.40 -3.64
CA ALA A 143 9.93 -5.10 -2.36
C ALA A 143 9.23 -5.86 -1.22
N PHE A 144 7.88 -5.91 -1.23
CA PHE A 144 7.13 -6.67 -0.22
C PHE A 144 7.39 -8.18 -0.32
N GLU A 145 7.36 -8.76 -1.51
CA GLU A 145 7.62 -10.20 -1.68
C GLU A 145 9.04 -10.58 -1.23
N ILE A 146 10.04 -9.76 -1.55
CA ILE A 146 11.42 -9.96 -1.07
C ILE A 146 11.48 -9.89 0.46
N GLY A 147 10.88 -8.86 1.06
CA GLY A 147 10.81 -8.72 2.52
C GLY A 147 10.16 -9.92 3.20
N MET A 148 9.08 -10.46 2.62
CA MET A 148 8.40 -11.64 3.14
C MET A 148 9.24 -12.92 2.98
N ILE A 149 10.03 -13.05 1.92
CA ILE A 149 10.98 -14.16 1.76
C ILE A 149 12.05 -14.09 2.84
N LEU A 150 12.65 -12.91 3.05
CA LEU A 150 13.64 -12.69 4.09
C LEU A 150 13.09 -12.95 5.49
N ALA A 151 11.88 -12.48 5.78
CA ALA A 151 11.23 -12.74 7.07
C ALA A 151 11.03 -14.24 7.34
N LYS A 152 10.70 -15.04 6.32
CA LYS A 152 10.57 -16.50 6.45
C LYS A 152 11.90 -17.21 6.71
N ILE A 153 13.00 -16.65 6.23
CA ILE A 153 14.35 -17.21 6.46
C ILE A 153 14.81 -16.91 7.90
N LEU A 154 14.38 -15.77 8.46
CA LEU A 154 14.81 -15.32 9.78
C LEU A 154 13.96 -15.88 10.94
N ILE A 155 12.78 -16.45 10.65
CA ILE A 155 11.85 -17.04 11.64
C ILE A 155 11.71 -18.55 11.41
#